data_fb464feb4834071218c155cf330d428e
#
_entry.id   fb464feb4834071218c155cf330d428e
#
_cell.length_a   1.000
_cell.length_b   1.000
_cell.length_c   1.000
_cell.angle_alpha   90.00
_cell.angle_beta   90.00
_cell.angle_gamma   90.00
#
_symmetry.space_group_name_H-M   'P 1'
#
loop_
_entity.id
_entity.type
_entity.pdbx_description
1 polymer ?
#
loop_
_entity_poly.entity_id
_entity_poly.type
_entity_poly.pdbx_seq_one_letter_code
_entity_poly.pdbx_strand_id
1 'polypeptide(L)'
;MINSPLRKLIFDEKIRSIWIQALIVGLFAFLVYTVSQTTAYNLEKRGIGTGFEFLKMSAGYDISFSLIDFTSKDTHLRAYFVGVLNTLLVSVAGIFLATILGFLVGVIRLSSNWLFRNIAYVYVEFTRNVPVLLQIILWYSILIHLPKVKQAVQF
;
A
#
# COMPACT_ATOMS: atom_id res chain seq x y z
N MET A 1 -19.33 -59.52 -10.21
CA MET A 1 -18.48 -58.30 -10.07
C MET A 1 -19.29 -57.13 -10.58
N ILE A 2 -19.84 -56.32 -9.69
CA ILE A 2 -20.79 -55.28 -10.04
C ILE A 2 -19.99 -54.07 -10.52
N ASN A 3 -19.88 -53.89 -11.84
CA ASN A 3 -19.39 -52.67 -12.47
C ASN A 3 -20.48 -51.61 -12.39
N SER A 4 -20.67 -51.05 -11.19
CA SER A 4 -21.61 -49.94 -11.04
C SER A 4 -20.98 -48.69 -11.63
N PRO A 5 -21.69 -47.93 -12.50
CA PRO A 5 -21.18 -46.68 -13.08
C PRO A 5 -20.80 -45.65 -11.99
N LEU A 6 -21.41 -45.75 -10.82
CA LEU A 6 -21.09 -44.93 -9.65
C LEU A 6 -19.66 -45.10 -9.13
N ARG A 7 -19.10 -46.34 -9.23
CA ARG A 7 -17.71 -46.59 -8.79
C ARG A 7 -16.69 -45.92 -9.70
N LYS A 8 -16.95 -45.86 -11.00
CA LYS A 8 -16.10 -45.13 -11.96
C LYS A 8 -16.11 -43.62 -11.70
N LEU A 9 -17.27 -43.03 -11.33
CA LEU A 9 -17.40 -41.59 -11.02
C LEU A 9 -16.63 -41.22 -9.75
N ILE A 10 -16.50 -42.12 -8.77
CA ILE A 10 -15.82 -41.80 -7.48
C ILE A 10 -14.31 -42.07 -7.56
N PHE A 11 -13.87 -43.07 -8.35
CA PHE A 11 -12.46 -43.49 -8.40
C PHE A 11 -11.67 -42.98 -9.61
N ASP A 12 -12.29 -42.28 -10.56
CA ASP A 12 -11.58 -41.63 -11.67
C ASP A 12 -10.89 -40.38 -11.16
N GLU A 13 -9.57 -40.32 -11.28
CA GLU A 13 -8.76 -39.18 -10.79
C GLU A 13 -9.17 -37.83 -11.39
N LYS A 14 -9.56 -37.82 -12.68
CA LYS A 14 -10.00 -36.58 -13.35
C LYS A 14 -11.34 -36.13 -12.80
N ILE A 15 -12.29 -37.03 -12.60
CA ILE A 15 -13.62 -36.71 -12.08
C ILE A 15 -13.51 -36.23 -10.62
N ARG A 16 -12.71 -36.91 -9.81
CA ARG A 16 -12.43 -36.49 -8.42
C ARG A 16 -11.80 -35.09 -8.34
N SER A 17 -10.83 -34.80 -9.20
CA SER A 17 -10.20 -33.50 -9.28
C SER A 17 -11.22 -32.39 -9.61
N ILE A 18 -12.12 -32.63 -10.55
CA ILE A 18 -13.19 -31.69 -10.92
C ILE A 18 -14.14 -31.43 -9.74
N TRP A 19 -14.54 -32.48 -9.03
CA TRP A 19 -15.42 -32.35 -7.87
C TRP A 19 -14.75 -31.56 -6.73
N ILE A 20 -13.47 -31.83 -6.46
CA ILE A 20 -12.71 -31.06 -5.44
C ILE A 20 -12.59 -29.60 -5.84
N GLN A 21 -12.27 -29.31 -7.10
CA GLN A 21 -12.19 -27.95 -7.60
C GLN A 21 -13.55 -27.24 -7.51
N ALA A 22 -14.62 -27.89 -7.95
CA ALA A 22 -15.98 -27.33 -7.86
C ALA A 22 -16.40 -27.07 -6.40
N LEU A 23 -16.03 -27.95 -5.48
CA LEU A 23 -16.29 -27.76 -4.05
C LEU A 23 -15.50 -26.58 -3.49
N ILE A 24 -14.22 -26.45 -3.83
CA ILE A 24 -13.38 -25.32 -3.39
C ILE A 24 -13.93 -24.00 -3.93
N VAL A 25 -14.25 -23.95 -5.23
CA VAL A 25 -14.83 -22.75 -5.85
C VAL A 25 -16.19 -22.44 -5.24
N GLY A 26 -17.03 -23.43 -5.02
CA GLY A 26 -18.34 -23.26 -4.37
C GLY A 26 -18.21 -22.75 -2.94
N LEU A 27 -17.28 -23.31 -2.15
CA LEU A 27 -17.01 -22.82 -0.79
C LEU A 27 -16.49 -21.39 -0.79
N PHE A 28 -15.59 -21.06 -1.71
CA PHE A 28 -15.06 -19.70 -1.84
C PHE A 28 -16.18 -18.71 -2.25
N ALA A 29 -17.01 -19.07 -3.23
CA ALA A 29 -18.14 -18.25 -3.64
C ALA A 29 -19.15 -18.07 -2.49
N PHE A 30 -19.42 -19.12 -1.72
CA PHE A 30 -20.29 -19.04 -0.54
C PHE A 30 -19.69 -18.13 0.54
N LEU A 31 -18.39 -18.20 0.81
CA LEU A 31 -17.69 -17.30 1.72
C LEU A 31 -17.80 -15.84 1.28
N VAL A 32 -17.51 -15.56 0.01
CA VAL A 32 -17.62 -14.20 -0.55
C VAL A 32 -19.05 -13.69 -0.44
N TYR A 33 -20.04 -14.53 -0.74
CA TYR A 33 -21.44 -14.16 -0.62
C TYR A 33 -21.83 -13.84 0.83
N THR A 34 -21.50 -14.70 1.79
CA THR A 34 -21.83 -14.48 3.21
C THR A 34 -21.14 -13.27 3.78
N VAL A 35 -19.86 -13.06 3.46
CA VAL A 35 -19.13 -11.85 3.88
C VAL A 35 -19.74 -10.59 3.28
N SER A 36 -20.10 -10.59 1.99
CA SER A 36 -20.74 -9.44 1.34
C SER A 36 -22.08 -9.10 1.98
N GLN A 37 -22.94 -10.09 2.24
CA GLN A 37 -24.22 -9.88 2.87
C GLN A 37 -24.09 -9.37 4.31
N THR A 38 -23.19 -9.98 5.09
CA THR A 38 -22.94 -9.55 6.47
C THR A 38 -22.37 -8.13 6.52
N THR A 39 -21.48 -7.79 5.58
CA THR A 39 -20.89 -6.45 5.46
C THR A 39 -21.97 -5.43 5.09
N ALA A 40 -22.77 -5.72 4.06
CA ALA A 40 -23.86 -4.82 3.65
C ALA A 40 -24.84 -4.55 4.79
N TYR A 41 -25.28 -5.60 5.49
CA TYR A 41 -26.16 -5.48 6.65
C TYR A 41 -25.55 -4.64 7.78
N ASN A 42 -24.27 -4.86 8.09
CA ASN A 42 -23.59 -4.10 9.15
C ASN A 42 -23.36 -2.64 8.78
N LEU A 43 -23.09 -2.34 7.51
CA LEU A 43 -22.95 -0.98 7.00
C LEU A 43 -24.29 -0.23 7.08
N GLU A 44 -25.37 -0.85 6.61
CA GLU A 44 -26.72 -0.29 6.69
C GLU A 44 -27.13 0.00 8.13
N LYS A 45 -26.91 -0.95 9.03
CA LYS A 45 -27.19 -0.79 10.47
C LYS A 45 -26.41 0.36 11.11
N ARG A 46 -25.23 0.68 10.60
CA ARG A 46 -24.39 1.79 11.06
C ARG A 46 -24.68 3.10 10.32
N GLY A 47 -25.67 3.13 9.43
CA GLY A 47 -26.00 4.31 8.61
C GLY A 47 -24.92 4.65 7.58
N ILE A 48 -24.03 3.72 7.27
CA ILE A 48 -22.98 3.90 6.27
C ILE A 48 -23.56 3.47 4.92
N GLY A 49 -23.76 4.42 4.00
CA GLY A 49 -24.24 4.14 2.65
C GLY A 49 -23.33 3.15 1.93
N THR A 50 -23.94 2.10 1.36
CA THR A 50 -23.25 1.15 0.50
C THR A 50 -23.21 1.69 -0.93
N GLY A 51 -22.02 1.81 -1.52
CA GLY A 51 -21.86 2.27 -2.89
C GLY A 51 -20.92 3.47 -3.02
N PHE A 52 -20.87 4.04 -4.21
CA PHE A 52 -19.98 5.16 -4.55
C PHE A 52 -20.61 6.55 -4.33
N GLU A 53 -21.79 6.63 -3.76
CA GLU A 53 -22.47 7.91 -3.51
C GLU A 53 -21.71 8.83 -2.56
N PHE A 54 -20.98 8.25 -1.59
CA PHE A 54 -20.13 9.01 -0.68
C PHE A 54 -19.10 9.85 -1.42
N LEU A 55 -18.66 9.45 -2.62
CA LEU A 55 -17.68 10.21 -3.41
C LEU A 55 -18.18 11.62 -3.77
N LYS A 56 -19.49 11.81 -3.83
CA LYS A 56 -20.13 13.10 -4.12
C LYS A 56 -20.40 13.93 -2.87
N MET A 57 -20.26 13.34 -1.68
CA MET A 57 -20.43 14.05 -0.41
C MET A 57 -19.20 14.92 -0.12
N SER A 58 -19.41 15.98 0.69
CA SER A 58 -18.33 16.82 1.15
C SER A 58 -17.35 16.03 2.01
N ALA A 59 -16.05 16.26 1.80
CA ALA A 59 -14.98 15.55 2.50
C ALA A 59 -14.98 15.86 4.00
N GLY A 60 -15.26 17.11 4.38
CA GLY A 60 -15.31 17.52 5.78
C GLY A 60 -13.96 17.66 6.48
N TYR A 61 -12.86 17.49 5.74
CA TYR A 61 -11.48 17.66 6.23
C TYR A 61 -10.63 18.42 5.20
N ASP A 62 -9.56 19.04 5.67
CA ASP A 62 -8.60 19.74 4.82
C ASP A 62 -7.34 18.90 4.60
N ILE A 63 -6.70 19.10 3.44
CA ILE A 63 -5.41 18.47 3.10
C ILE A 63 -4.36 19.57 3.12
N SER A 64 -3.38 19.47 4.02
CA SER A 64 -2.37 20.50 4.26
C SER A 64 -1.51 20.84 3.04
N PHE A 65 -1.30 19.89 2.15
CA PHE A 65 -0.57 20.07 0.89
C PHE A 65 -1.37 19.49 -0.26
N SER A 66 -1.68 20.32 -1.24
CA SER A 66 -2.41 19.91 -2.44
C SER A 66 -1.88 20.62 -3.66
N LEU A 67 -1.69 19.88 -4.76
CA LEU A 67 -1.30 20.43 -6.07
C LEU A 67 -2.43 21.18 -6.76
N ILE A 68 -3.67 20.85 -6.39
CA ILE A 68 -4.88 21.53 -6.86
C ILE A 68 -5.63 22.03 -5.64
N ASP A 69 -6.27 23.19 -5.77
CA ASP A 69 -7.03 23.79 -4.67
C ASP A 69 -8.04 22.79 -4.10
N PHE A 70 -7.97 22.60 -2.80
CA PHE A 70 -8.83 21.68 -2.05
C PHE A 70 -9.24 22.30 -0.73
N THR A 71 -10.52 22.19 -0.44
CA THR A 71 -11.13 22.67 0.81
C THR A 71 -12.03 21.58 1.41
N SER A 72 -12.34 21.69 2.68
CA SER A 72 -13.24 20.76 3.39
C SER A 72 -14.66 20.68 2.79
N LYS A 73 -15.04 21.65 1.95
CA LYS A 73 -16.33 21.66 1.24
C LYS A 73 -16.32 20.84 -0.05
N ASP A 74 -15.12 20.52 -0.57
CA ASP A 74 -14.97 19.72 -1.77
C ASP A 74 -15.37 18.25 -1.52
N THR A 75 -15.62 17.53 -2.61
CA THR A 75 -16.10 16.15 -2.53
C THR A 75 -14.98 15.18 -2.21
N HIS A 76 -15.34 14.01 -1.65
CA HIS A 76 -14.39 12.91 -1.46
C HIS A 76 -13.71 12.48 -2.77
N LEU A 77 -14.40 12.56 -3.91
CA LEU A 77 -13.80 12.27 -5.20
C LEU A 77 -12.66 13.24 -5.52
N ARG A 78 -12.83 14.53 -5.24
CA ARG A 78 -11.76 15.53 -5.42
C ARG A 78 -10.61 15.27 -4.46
N ALA A 79 -10.90 14.93 -3.19
CA ALA A 79 -9.89 14.52 -2.23
C ALA A 79 -9.06 13.31 -2.74
N TYR A 80 -9.72 12.33 -3.33
CA TYR A 80 -9.05 11.18 -3.95
C TYR A 80 -8.06 11.61 -5.05
N PHE A 81 -8.49 12.48 -5.96
CA PHE A 81 -7.60 13.00 -7.02
C PHE A 81 -6.44 13.82 -6.46
N VAL A 82 -6.66 14.64 -5.43
CA VAL A 82 -5.58 15.31 -4.70
C VAL A 82 -4.56 14.31 -4.16
N GLY A 83 -5.04 13.24 -3.52
CA GLY A 83 -4.18 12.18 -3.01
C GLY A 83 -3.36 11.49 -4.10
N VAL A 84 -3.99 11.18 -5.24
CA VAL A 84 -3.29 10.57 -6.40
C VAL A 84 -2.22 11.51 -6.94
N LEU A 85 -2.53 12.79 -7.15
CA LEU A 85 -1.57 13.77 -7.66
C LEU A 85 -0.40 14.00 -6.69
N ASN A 86 -0.67 14.11 -5.41
CA ASN A 86 0.37 14.23 -4.38
C ASN A 86 1.28 13.00 -4.37
N THR A 87 0.69 11.81 -4.48
CA THR A 87 1.44 10.54 -4.54
C THR A 87 2.33 10.49 -5.80
N LEU A 88 1.80 10.89 -6.94
CA LEU A 88 2.58 10.95 -8.19
C LEU A 88 3.74 11.94 -8.09
N LEU A 89 3.50 13.14 -7.55
CA LEU A 89 4.55 14.13 -7.34
C LEU A 89 5.68 13.59 -6.47
N VAL A 90 5.33 13.03 -5.30
CA VAL A 90 6.31 12.49 -4.36
C VAL A 90 7.04 11.30 -4.98
N SER A 91 6.33 10.44 -5.72
CA SER A 91 6.93 9.29 -6.39
C SER A 91 7.93 9.72 -7.46
N VAL A 92 7.58 10.65 -8.33
CA VAL A 92 8.48 11.15 -9.39
C VAL A 92 9.71 11.81 -8.77
N ALA A 93 9.51 12.71 -7.81
CA ALA A 93 10.62 13.37 -7.11
C ALA A 93 11.50 12.34 -6.38
N GLY A 94 10.87 11.40 -5.69
CA GLY A 94 11.57 10.32 -4.97
C GLY A 94 12.40 9.42 -5.88
N ILE A 95 11.85 8.99 -7.02
CA ILE A 95 12.57 8.18 -8.01
C ILE A 95 13.76 8.96 -8.56
N PHE A 96 13.57 10.23 -8.90
CA PHE A 96 14.65 11.07 -9.44
C PHE A 96 15.81 11.21 -8.42
N LEU A 97 15.50 11.60 -7.19
CA LEU A 97 16.49 11.74 -6.13
C LEU A 97 17.16 10.41 -5.77
N ALA A 98 16.38 9.33 -5.65
CA ALA A 98 16.90 8.01 -5.34
C ALA A 98 17.84 7.49 -6.46
N THR A 99 17.53 7.78 -7.72
CA THR A 99 18.39 7.41 -8.85
C THR A 99 19.73 8.12 -8.80
N ILE A 100 19.73 9.44 -8.56
CA ILE A 100 20.96 10.22 -8.45
C ILE A 100 21.80 9.72 -7.26
N LEU A 101 21.19 9.62 -6.08
CA LEU A 101 21.89 9.18 -4.88
C LEU A 101 22.41 7.74 -5.01
N GLY A 102 21.60 6.85 -5.54
CA GLY A 102 21.96 5.45 -5.77
C GLY A 102 23.12 5.31 -6.75
N PHE A 103 23.10 6.10 -7.84
CA PHE A 103 24.19 6.14 -8.81
C PHE A 103 25.50 6.64 -8.16
N LEU A 104 25.44 7.77 -7.44
CA LEU A 104 26.60 8.33 -6.75
C LEU A 104 27.21 7.34 -5.74
N VAL A 105 26.37 6.76 -4.89
CA VAL A 105 26.82 5.76 -3.90
C VAL A 105 27.39 4.52 -4.60
N GLY A 106 26.76 4.08 -5.70
CA GLY A 106 27.26 2.97 -6.51
C GLY A 106 28.64 3.22 -7.08
N VAL A 107 28.89 4.41 -7.65
CA VAL A 107 30.21 4.82 -8.15
C VAL A 107 31.24 4.90 -7.03
N ILE A 108 30.90 5.50 -5.89
CA ILE A 108 31.78 5.59 -4.72
C ILE A 108 32.16 4.19 -4.22
N ARG A 109 31.26 3.23 -4.24
CA ARG A 109 31.52 1.84 -3.85
C ARG A 109 32.54 1.14 -4.75
N LEU A 110 32.65 1.56 -6.00
CA LEU A 110 33.66 1.06 -6.98
C LEU A 110 35.00 1.80 -6.90
N SER A 111 35.13 2.80 -6.03
CA SER A 111 36.37 3.59 -5.88
C SER A 111 37.55 2.74 -5.44
N SER A 112 38.72 3.06 -5.96
CA SER A 112 40.03 2.50 -5.53
C SER A 112 40.38 2.94 -4.11
N ASN A 113 39.85 4.10 -3.66
CA ASN A 113 40.10 4.61 -2.32
C ASN A 113 39.35 3.79 -1.27
N TRP A 114 40.09 3.15 -0.39
CA TRP A 114 39.55 2.29 0.67
C TRP A 114 38.51 2.99 1.56
N LEU A 115 38.80 4.24 1.93
CA LEU A 115 37.90 5.00 2.85
C LEU A 115 36.52 5.25 2.22
N PHE A 116 36.48 5.79 1.01
CA PHE A 116 35.22 6.06 0.31
C PHE A 116 34.44 4.79 0.02
N ARG A 117 35.11 3.74 -0.42
CA ARG A 117 34.50 2.44 -0.66
C ARG A 117 33.88 1.87 0.61
N ASN A 118 34.58 1.97 1.76
CA ASN A 118 34.10 1.42 3.02
C ASN A 118 32.90 2.21 3.58
N ILE A 119 32.93 3.53 3.48
CA ILE A 119 31.77 4.38 3.86
C ILE A 119 30.54 4.02 3.03
N ALA A 120 30.69 3.93 1.72
CA ALA A 120 29.59 3.54 0.83
C ALA A 120 29.08 2.11 1.13
N TYR A 121 29.97 1.19 1.43
CA TYR A 121 29.61 -0.17 1.83
C TYR A 121 28.76 -0.19 3.08
N VAL A 122 29.19 0.47 4.16
CA VAL A 122 28.47 0.53 5.43
C VAL A 122 27.10 1.18 5.23
N TYR A 123 27.01 2.28 4.47
CA TYR A 123 25.74 2.93 4.15
C TYR A 123 24.77 1.98 3.43
N VAL A 124 25.24 1.27 2.41
CA VAL A 124 24.42 0.33 1.64
C VAL A 124 23.96 -0.84 2.52
N GLU A 125 24.87 -1.42 3.31
CA GLU A 125 24.51 -2.52 4.21
C GLU A 125 23.51 -2.09 5.28
N PHE A 126 23.69 -0.91 5.87
CA PHE A 126 22.73 -0.36 6.82
C PHE A 126 21.34 -0.17 6.17
N THR A 127 21.30 0.47 4.99
CA THR A 127 20.03 0.74 4.30
C THR A 127 19.32 -0.54 3.87
N ARG A 128 20.06 -1.56 3.46
CA ARG A 128 19.48 -2.86 3.06
C ARG A 128 18.98 -3.69 4.23
N ASN A 129 19.67 -3.63 5.36
CA ASN A 129 19.36 -4.47 6.53
C ASN A 129 18.28 -3.86 7.44
N VAL A 130 18.04 -2.54 7.34
CA VAL A 130 16.98 -1.88 8.11
C VAL A 130 15.68 -1.88 7.29
N PRO A 131 14.57 -2.45 7.83
CA PRO A 131 13.27 -2.40 7.16
C PRO A 131 12.86 -0.97 6.80
N VAL A 132 12.34 -0.77 5.58
CA VAL A 132 11.94 0.56 5.08
C VAL A 132 10.95 1.26 6.02
N LEU A 133 10.03 0.50 6.62
CA LEU A 133 9.08 1.04 7.57
C LEU A 133 9.76 1.70 8.79
N LEU A 134 10.79 1.05 9.34
CA LEU A 134 11.56 1.62 10.45
C LEU A 134 12.31 2.88 10.04
N GLN A 135 12.85 2.92 8.83
CA GLN A 135 13.49 4.14 8.28
C GLN A 135 12.50 5.29 8.17
N ILE A 136 11.29 5.03 7.66
CA ILE A 136 10.25 6.05 7.54
C ILE A 136 9.84 6.57 8.93
N ILE A 137 9.59 5.68 9.88
CA ILE A 137 9.21 6.06 11.26
C ILE A 137 10.31 6.90 11.92
N LEU A 138 11.56 6.50 11.75
CA LEU A 138 12.72 7.22 12.29
C LEU A 138 12.77 8.66 11.74
N TRP A 139 12.76 8.81 10.42
CA TRP A 139 12.81 10.13 9.79
C TRP A 139 11.60 10.99 10.12
N TYR A 140 10.42 10.39 10.13
CA TYR A 140 9.20 11.08 10.55
C TYR A 140 9.31 11.61 11.99
N SER A 141 9.78 10.76 12.92
CA SER A 141 9.97 11.15 14.32
C SER A 141 10.98 12.28 14.47
N ILE A 142 12.11 12.22 13.75
CA ILE A 142 13.11 13.28 13.77
C ILE A 142 12.51 14.60 13.25
N LEU A 143 11.83 14.56 12.11
CA LEU A 143 11.28 15.76 11.47
C LEU A 143 10.19 16.44 12.30
N ILE A 144 9.35 15.67 12.99
CA ILE A 144 8.29 16.22 13.87
C ILE A 144 8.88 16.91 15.10
N HIS A 145 9.98 16.38 15.64
CA HIS A 145 10.59 16.92 16.86
C HIS A 145 11.61 18.04 16.58
N LEU A 146 11.85 18.40 15.31
CA LEU A 146 12.68 19.55 14.99
C LEU A 146 12.02 20.85 15.51
N PRO A 147 12.77 21.71 16.20
CA PRO A 147 12.24 22.99 16.69
C PRO A 147 11.79 23.83 15.50
N LYS A 148 10.63 24.48 15.66
CA LYS A 148 10.15 25.43 14.64
C LYS A 148 11.19 26.54 14.43
N VAL A 149 11.40 26.95 13.18
CA VAL A 149 12.43 27.93 12.79
C VAL A 149 12.41 29.20 13.68
N LYS A 150 11.24 29.65 14.14
CA LYS A 150 11.10 30.76 15.08
C LYS A 150 11.72 30.50 16.47
N GLN A 151 11.89 29.26 16.88
CA GLN A 151 12.51 28.90 18.19
C GLN A 151 14.01 28.63 18.04
N ALA A 152 14.49 28.27 16.84
CA ALA A 152 15.90 28.02 16.57
C ALA A 152 16.75 29.30 16.46
N VAL A 153 16.14 30.46 16.29
CA VAL A 153 16.82 31.79 16.13
C VAL A 153 16.91 32.54 17.46
N GLN A 154 16.49 31.99 18.57
CA GLN A 154 16.52 32.61 19.89
C GLN A 154 17.70 32.15 20.77
N PHE A 155 18.82 31.71 20.16
CA PHE A 155 20.10 31.49 20.85
C PHE A 155 21.12 32.52 20.46
#